data_23db10ec51af503f3c2c938a275dc3b7
#
_entry.id   23db10ec51af503f3c2c938a275dc3b7
#
_cell.length_a   1.000
_cell.length_b   1.000
_cell.length_c   1.000
_cell.angle_alpha   90.00
_cell.angle_beta   90.00
_cell.angle_gamma   90.00
#
_symmetry.space_group_name_H-M   'P 1'
#
loop_
_entity.id
_entity.type
_entity.pdbx_description
1 polymer ?
#
loop_
_entity_poly.entity_id
_entity_poly.type
_entity_poly.pdbx_seq_one_letter_code
_entity_poly.pdbx_strand_id
1 'polypeptide(L)'
;MKKIKQFTFIDLFAGIGGFHLALRDLGGKCVFVSEFDRHAKNTYIHNFSKTNPELFQDKVRTQHYWKSIKEITLTEAFDGPRSTWKKNVKEAIPRFDILCAGFPCQPFSRIGKKNGFDDDRGTLFNDIERVILARKPKVVFLENVRNIVTHDEGRTFQFILDKLDKAGYYVNRERDDSWNVLNASD
;
A
#
# COMPACT_ATOMS: atom_id res chain seq x y z
N MET A 1 6.92 2.67 -31.26
CA MET A 1 6.60 2.74 -29.82
C MET A 1 7.88 2.50 -29.02
N LYS A 2 8.28 3.40 -28.11
CA LYS A 2 9.40 3.14 -27.18
C LYS A 2 9.02 1.94 -26.31
N LYS A 3 9.87 0.88 -26.27
CA LYS A 3 9.70 -0.21 -25.31
C LYS A 3 9.68 0.40 -23.90
N ILE A 4 8.52 0.30 -23.21
CA ILE A 4 8.44 0.68 -21.79
C ILE A 4 9.42 -0.25 -21.06
N LYS A 5 10.34 0.34 -20.31
CA LYS A 5 11.32 -0.42 -19.52
C LYS A 5 10.52 -1.22 -18.47
N GLN A 6 10.75 -2.51 -18.40
CA GLN A 6 10.10 -3.38 -17.42
C GLN A 6 10.30 -2.81 -16.01
N PHE A 7 9.23 -2.69 -15.23
CA PHE A 7 9.24 -2.20 -13.86
C PHE A 7 8.60 -3.24 -12.94
N THR A 8 8.88 -3.13 -11.65
CA THR A 8 8.31 -4.01 -10.62
C THR A 8 7.36 -3.25 -9.72
N PHE A 9 6.32 -3.93 -9.24
CA PHE A 9 5.36 -3.33 -8.31
C PHE A 9 4.92 -4.31 -7.22
N ILE A 10 4.37 -3.75 -6.16
CA ILE A 10 3.65 -4.49 -5.13
C ILE A 10 2.20 -4.00 -5.06
N ASP A 11 1.31 -4.90 -4.63
CA ASP A 11 -0.12 -4.63 -4.51
C ASP A 11 -0.57 -4.92 -3.06
N LEU A 12 -0.82 -3.86 -2.29
CA LEU A 12 -1.26 -3.96 -0.90
C LEU A 12 -2.77 -3.72 -0.83
N PHE A 13 -3.45 -4.52 -0.02
CA PHE A 13 -4.93 -4.53 0.02
C PHE A 13 -5.50 -4.85 -1.36
N ALA A 14 -4.93 -5.87 -2.00
CA ALA A 14 -5.03 -6.11 -3.43
C ALA A 14 -6.45 -6.43 -3.92
N GLY A 15 -7.37 -6.80 -3.01
CA GLY A 15 -8.72 -7.17 -3.40
C GLY A 15 -8.71 -8.32 -4.39
N ILE A 16 -9.38 -8.16 -5.51
CA ILE A 16 -9.42 -9.14 -6.61
C ILE A 16 -8.32 -8.91 -7.66
N GLY A 17 -7.46 -7.88 -7.48
CA GLY A 17 -6.28 -7.61 -8.31
C GLY A 17 -6.44 -6.54 -9.40
N GLY A 18 -7.21 -5.49 -9.15
CA GLY A 18 -7.39 -4.41 -10.11
C GLY A 18 -6.08 -3.73 -10.50
N PHE A 19 -5.25 -3.34 -9.52
CA PHE A 19 -3.92 -2.78 -9.79
C PHE A 19 -2.99 -3.78 -10.49
N HIS A 20 -3.01 -5.05 -10.08
CA HIS A 20 -2.21 -6.07 -10.74
C HIS A 20 -2.54 -6.18 -12.22
N LEU A 21 -3.83 -6.24 -12.56
CA LEU A 21 -4.27 -6.33 -13.94
C LEU A 21 -3.79 -5.12 -14.76
N ALA A 22 -4.07 -3.90 -14.27
CA ALA A 22 -3.72 -2.67 -14.96
C ALA A 22 -2.20 -2.51 -15.19
N LEU A 23 -1.40 -2.75 -14.15
CA LEU A 23 0.05 -2.58 -14.26
C LEU A 23 0.74 -3.69 -15.05
N ARG A 24 0.23 -4.92 -15.00
CA ARG A 24 0.68 -6.02 -15.85
C ARG A 24 0.52 -5.67 -17.34
N ASP A 25 -0.63 -5.11 -17.71
CA ASP A 25 -0.92 -4.74 -19.10
C ASP A 25 -0.02 -3.60 -19.59
N LEU A 26 0.56 -2.81 -18.68
CA LEU A 26 1.61 -1.83 -18.94
C LEU A 26 3.03 -2.41 -18.90
N GLY A 27 3.20 -3.72 -18.77
CA GLY A 27 4.51 -4.40 -18.72
C GLY A 27 5.15 -4.46 -17.33
N GLY A 28 4.40 -4.18 -16.27
CA GLY A 28 4.84 -4.31 -14.89
C GLY A 28 4.85 -5.77 -14.42
N LYS A 29 5.79 -6.09 -13.53
CA LYS A 29 5.85 -7.38 -12.84
C LYS A 29 5.49 -7.21 -11.37
N CYS A 30 4.41 -7.87 -10.92
CA CYS A 30 4.08 -7.95 -9.50
C CYS A 30 5.08 -8.85 -8.78
N VAL A 31 5.68 -8.34 -7.70
CA VAL A 31 6.69 -9.07 -6.92
C VAL A 31 6.28 -9.34 -5.48
N PHE A 32 5.17 -8.75 -5.04
CA PHE A 32 4.62 -8.96 -3.71
C PHE A 32 3.15 -8.53 -3.67
N VAL A 33 2.34 -9.26 -2.92
CA VAL A 33 0.92 -8.96 -2.73
C VAL A 33 0.47 -9.24 -1.31
N SER A 34 -0.46 -8.44 -0.80
CA SER A 34 -1.09 -8.67 0.50
C SER A 34 -2.60 -8.44 0.40
N GLU A 35 -3.38 -9.45 0.85
CA GLU A 35 -4.84 -9.36 0.93
C GLU A 35 -5.34 -10.15 2.14
N PHE A 36 -6.17 -9.53 2.96
CA PHE A 36 -6.70 -10.11 4.19
C PHE A 36 -8.00 -10.88 3.96
N ASP A 37 -8.89 -10.36 3.11
CA ASP A 37 -10.19 -10.97 2.86
C ASP A 37 -10.06 -12.32 2.14
N ARG A 38 -10.70 -13.35 2.69
CA ARG A 38 -10.62 -14.72 2.17
C ARG A 38 -11.20 -14.85 0.77
N HIS A 39 -12.30 -14.16 0.47
CA HIS A 39 -12.98 -14.29 -0.82
C HIS A 39 -12.23 -13.53 -1.90
N ALA A 40 -11.79 -12.31 -1.60
CA ALA A 40 -10.94 -11.54 -2.48
C ALA A 40 -9.64 -12.29 -2.78
N LYS A 41 -8.99 -12.86 -1.76
CA LYS A 41 -7.80 -13.71 -1.89
C LYS A 41 -8.02 -14.87 -2.87
N ASN A 42 -9.09 -15.62 -2.71
CA ASN A 42 -9.37 -16.78 -3.57
C ASN A 42 -9.56 -16.33 -5.03
N THR A 43 -10.26 -15.23 -5.25
CA THR A 43 -10.43 -14.64 -6.58
C THR A 43 -9.09 -14.17 -7.15
N TYR A 44 -8.27 -13.50 -6.35
CA TYR A 44 -6.93 -13.06 -6.77
C TYR A 44 -6.06 -14.25 -7.20
N ILE A 45 -5.99 -15.30 -6.39
CA ILE A 45 -5.24 -16.53 -6.72
C ILE A 45 -5.77 -17.15 -8.01
N HIS A 46 -7.09 -17.25 -8.17
CA HIS A 46 -7.70 -17.78 -9.39
C HIS A 46 -7.27 -16.96 -10.63
N ASN A 47 -7.26 -15.65 -10.52
CA ASN A 47 -6.93 -14.75 -11.62
C ASN A 47 -5.44 -14.80 -12.02
N PHE A 48 -4.53 -14.95 -11.07
CA PHE A 48 -3.10 -14.72 -11.31
C PHE A 48 -2.19 -15.92 -11.10
N SER A 49 -2.64 -17.04 -10.51
CA SER A 49 -1.76 -18.19 -10.23
C SER A 49 -1.16 -18.84 -11.47
N LYS A 50 -1.84 -18.75 -12.61
CA LYS A 50 -1.32 -19.29 -13.89
C LYS A 50 -0.33 -18.35 -14.56
N THR A 51 -0.50 -17.05 -14.41
CA THR A 51 0.33 -16.01 -15.08
C THR A 51 1.51 -15.57 -14.22
N ASN A 52 1.37 -15.64 -12.90
CA ASN A 52 2.38 -15.24 -11.92
C ASN A 52 2.54 -16.31 -10.82
N PRO A 53 2.88 -17.57 -11.16
CA PRO A 53 2.96 -18.65 -10.19
C PRO A 53 3.97 -18.38 -9.07
N GLU A 54 5.00 -17.60 -9.31
CA GLU A 54 6.03 -17.24 -8.34
C GLU A 54 5.50 -16.46 -7.13
N LEU A 55 4.35 -15.76 -7.25
CA LEU A 55 3.71 -15.07 -6.13
C LEU A 55 3.13 -16.03 -5.09
N PHE A 56 2.81 -17.27 -5.52
CA PHE A 56 2.08 -18.25 -4.72
C PHE A 56 2.91 -19.47 -4.34
N GLN A 57 4.19 -19.51 -4.74
CA GLN A 57 5.06 -20.63 -4.40
C GLN A 57 5.58 -20.48 -2.96
N ASP A 58 5.25 -21.45 -2.12
CA ASP A 58 5.81 -21.64 -0.77
C ASP A 58 7.30 -21.99 -0.85
N LYS A 59 8.15 -20.98 -0.98
CA LYS A 59 9.57 -21.14 -0.64
C LYS A 59 9.77 -20.60 0.77
N VAL A 60 10.15 -21.47 1.66
CA VAL A 60 10.27 -21.44 3.13
C VAL A 60 10.74 -20.14 3.82
N ARG A 61 10.98 -19.04 3.13
CA ARG A 61 11.34 -17.71 3.69
C ARG A 61 10.95 -16.50 2.83
N THR A 62 10.31 -16.69 1.69
CA THR A 62 9.90 -15.57 0.83
C THR A 62 8.50 -15.83 0.30
N GLN A 63 7.51 -15.75 1.18
CA GLN A 63 6.13 -15.72 0.74
C GLN A 63 5.92 -14.36 0.07
N HIS A 64 5.72 -14.34 -1.23
CA HIS A 64 5.37 -13.13 -1.97
C HIS A 64 3.89 -12.77 -1.85
N TYR A 65 3.11 -13.65 -1.21
CA TYR A 65 1.70 -13.45 -0.89
C TYR A 65 1.48 -13.51 0.62
N TRP A 66 0.99 -12.43 1.19
CA TRP A 66 0.71 -12.32 2.63
C TRP A 66 -0.77 -12.06 2.91
N LYS A 67 -1.27 -12.69 3.96
CA LYS A 67 -2.65 -12.52 4.40
C LYS A 67 -2.90 -11.10 4.94
N SER A 68 -2.02 -10.58 5.76
CA SER A 68 -2.14 -9.23 6.33
C SER A 68 -0.81 -8.51 6.34
N ILE A 69 -0.79 -7.27 5.87
CA ILE A 69 0.39 -6.42 5.93
C ILE A 69 0.82 -6.15 7.37
N LYS A 70 -0.10 -6.13 8.31
CA LYS A 70 0.16 -5.91 9.75
C LYS A 70 1.12 -6.94 10.35
N GLU A 71 1.10 -8.18 9.86
CA GLU A 71 2.03 -9.23 10.30
C GLU A 71 3.49 -8.88 9.98
N ILE A 72 3.73 -8.15 8.90
CA ILE A 72 5.07 -7.74 8.47
C ILE A 72 5.49 -6.44 9.13
N THR A 73 4.56 -5.50 9.24
CA THR A 73 4.84 -4.17 9.79
C THR A 73 4.80 -4.15 11.31
N LEU A 74 4.31 -5.23 11.94
CA LEU A 74 4.20 -5.38 13.40
C LEU A 74 3.35 -4.30 14.07
N THR A 75 2.28 -3.83 13.40
CA THR A 75 1.38 -2.84 14.00
C THR A 75 0.60 -3.36 15.19
N GLU A 76 0.48 -4.68 15.34
CA GLU A 76 -0.18 -5.33 16.48
C GLU A 76 0.80 -5.70 17.61
N ALA A 77 2.10 -5.83 17.31
CA ALA A 77 3.15 -6.16 18.29
C ALA A 77 3.84 -4.88 18.78
N PHE A 78 3.20 -4.18 19.73
CA PHE A 78 3.56 -2.82 20.13
C PHE A 78 4.85 -2.67 20.93
N ASP A 79 5.44 -3.75 21.45
CA ASP A 79 6.55 -3.70 22.41
C ASP A 79 7.94 -3.94 21.80
N GLY A 80 8.05 -3.98 20.46
CA GLY A 80 9.34 -4.15 19.80
C GLY A 80 10.05 -2.82 19.48
N PRO A 81 11.40 -2.77 19.50
CA PRO A 81 12.12 -1.56 19.11
C PRO A 81 11.78 -1.15 17.66
N ARG A 82 11.70 0.16 17.43
CA ARG A 82 11.36 0.75 16.09
C ARG A 82 12.21 0.22 14.92
N SER A 83 13.36 -0.39 15.19
CA SER A 83 14.23 -1.02 14.20
C SER A 83 13.68 -2.35 13.66
N THR A 84 12.84 -3.05 14.41
CA THR A 84 12.40 -4.42 14.10
C THR A 84 11.47 -4.48 12.89
N TRP A 85 10.46 -3.59 12.81
CA TRP A 85 9.54 -3.56 11.67
C TRP A 85 10.25 -3.25 10.35
N LYS A 86 11.25 -2.38 10.36
CA LYS A 86 12.01 -2.02 9.16
C LYS A 86 12.83 -3.19 8.62
N LYS A 87 13.38 -4.01 9.52
CA LYS A 87 14.06 -5.25 9.18
C LYS A 87 13.07 -6.25 8.57
N ASN A 88 11.94 -6.50 9.24
CA ASN A 88 10.92 -7.43 8.78
C ASN A 88 10.37 -7.05 7.40
N VAL A 89 10.04 -5.78 7.18
CA VAL A 89 9.60 -5.30 5.87
C VAL A 89 10.66 -5.58 4.80
N LYS A 90 11.96 -5.35 5.11
CA LYS A 90 13.04 -5.61 4.16
C LYS A 90 13.30 -7.10 3.91
N GLU A 91 13.00 -7.96 4.85
CA GLU A 91 13.12 -9.41 4.70
C GLU A 91 11.94 -10.00 3.92
N ALA A 92 10.71 -9.56 4.24
CA ALA A 92 9.49 -10.10 3.64
C ALA A 92 9.18 -9.53 2.26
N ILE A 93 9.38 -8.22 2.05
CA ILE A 93 9.01 -7.54 0.80
C ILE A 93 10.28 -7.30 -0.04
N PRO A 94 10.40 -7.79 -1.28
CA PRO A 94 11.54 -7.52 -2.15
C PRO A 94 11.65 -6.04 -2.52
N ARG A 95 12.70 -5.64 -3.26
CA ARG A 95 12.77 -4.30 -3.86
C ARG A 95 11.79 -4.20 -5.02
N PHE A 96 11.17 -3.04 -5.19
CA PHE A 96 10.20 -2.76 -6.23
C PHE A 96 10.22 -1.27 -6.59
N ASP A 97 9.64 -0.94 -7.75
CA ASP A 97 9.61 0.43 -8.27
C ASP A 97 8.35 1.18 -7.85
N ILE A 98 7.19 0.50 -7.86
CA ILE A 98 5.86 1.11 -7.62
C ILE A 98 5.17 0.41 -6.45
N LEU A 99 4.68 1.18 -5.49
CA LEU A 99 3.75 0.72 -4.47
C LEU A 99 2.33 1.06 -4.88
N CYS A 100 1.46 0.06 -4.96
CA CYS A 100 0.01 0.23 -5.10
C CYS A 100 -0.68 -0.17 -3.81
N ALA A 101 -1.68 0.62 -3.39
CA ALA A 101 -2.50 0.29 -2.24
C ALA A 101 -3.91 0.89 -2.34
N GLY A 102 -4.91 0.02 -2.46
CA GLY A 102 -6.32 0.36 -2.33
C GLY A 102 -6.81 0.07 -0.90
N PHE A 103 -6.50 0.94 0.04
CA PHE A 103 -6.78 0.69 1.45
C PHE A 103 -8.15 1.22 1.88
N PRO A 104 -8.87 0.51 2.79
CA PRO A 104 -10.17 0.96 3.25
C PRO A 104 -10.07 2.26 4.05
N CYS A 105 -11.04 3.16 3.84
CA CYS A 105 -11.21 4.36 4.65
C CYS A 105 -11.72 3.94 6.04
N GLN A 106 -10.82 3.58 6.93
CA GLN A 106 -11.19 3.38 8.33
C GLN A 106 -11.28 4.73 9.03
N PRO A 107 -12.27 4.93 9.93
CA PRO A 107 -12.40 6.18 10.62
C PRO A 107 -11.13 6.47 11.43
N PHE A 108 -10.43 7.52 11.06
CA PHE A 108 -9.34 8.12 11.84
C PHE A 108 -9.88 8.69 13.17
N SER A 109 -11.19 8.60 13.40
CA SER A 109 -11.91 9.14 14.56
C SER A 109 -11.47 8.58 15.92
N ARG A 110 -10.68 7.50 15.95
CA ARG A 110 -10.04 7.04 17.20
C ARG A 110 -8.74 7.77 17.54
N ILE A 111 -8.20 8.55 16.61
CA ILE A 111 -6.96 9.32 16.79
C ILE A 111 -7.20 10.58 17.65
N GLY A 112 -8.45 11.08 17.72
CA GLY A 112 -8.77 12.42 18.21
C GLY A 112 -9.10 12.58 19.69
N LYS A 113 -9.15 11.54 20.53
CA LYS A 113 -9.73 11.73 21.87
C LYS A 113 -8.81 11.56 23.09
N LYS A 114 -7.58 11.04 23.01
CA LYS A 114 -6.79 10.90 24.24
C LYS A 114 -5.28 11.20 24.20
N ASN A 115 -4.52 11.13 23.08
CA ASN A 115 -3.07 11.27 23.15
C ASN A 115 -2.38 12.02 21.99
N GLY A 116 -3.06 12.88 21.27
CA GLY A 116 -2.44 13.64 20.18
C GLY A 116 -2.14 12.82 18.91
N PHE A 117 -1.60 13.49 17.89
CA PHE A 117 -1.26 12.93 16.57
C PHE A 117 -0.16 11.85 16.57
N ASP A 118 0.42 11.55 17.74
CA ASP A 118 1.49 10.56 17.91
C ASP A 118 0.98 9.15 18.25
N ASP A 119 -0.32 8.92 18.34
CA ASP A 119 -0.85 7.57 18.54
C ASP A 119 -0.82 6.77 17.24
N ASP A 120 0.35 6.19 16.95
CA ASP A 120 0.65 5.33 15.80
C ASP A 120 -0.20 4.04 15.74
N ARG A 121 -1.15 3.90 16.66
CA ARG A 121 -1.94 2.69 16.84
C ARG A 121 -3.17 2.67 15.95
N GLY A 122 -3.05 2.12 14.76
CA GLY A 122 -4.21 1.49 14.15
C GLY A 122 -4.75 2.05 12.86
N THR A 123 -4.04 2.82 12.08
CA THR A 123 -4.47 3.11 10.72
C THR A 123 -3.71 2.24 9.73
N LEU A 124 -4.43 1.64 8.77
CA LEU A 124 -3.80 0.84 7.69
C LEU A 124 -2.84 1.68 6.83
N PHE A 125 -3.00 3.00 6.83
CA PHE A 125 -2.05 3.91 6.19
C PHE A 125 -0.68 3.88 6.87
N ASN A 126 -0.60 3.70 8.20
CA ASN A 126 0.69 3.57 8.90
C ASN A 126 1.46 2.32 8.44
N ASP A 127 0.76 1.24 8.09
CA ASP A 127 1.38 0.05 7.51
C ASP A 127 1.98 0.36 6.14
N ILE A 128 1.24 1.10 5.29
CA ILE A 128 1.73 1.59 4.00
C ILE A 128 2.95 2.49 4.20
N GLU A 129 2.88 3.47 5.11
CA GLU A 129 3.99 4.37 5.43
C GLU A 129 5.25 3.60 5.84
N ARG A 130 5.13 2.56 6.67
CA ARG A 130 6.27 1.70 7.07
C ARG A 130 6.91 1.00 5.87
N VAL A 131 6.11 0.49 4.95
CA VAL A 131 6.64 -0.10 3.71
C VAL A 131 7.36 0.95 2.86
N ILE A 132 6.77 2.12 2.69
CA ILE A 132 7.37 3.27 1.98
C ILE A 132 8.72 3.64 2.59
N LEU A 133 8.77 3.85 3.91
CA LEU A 133 10.00 4.25 4.61
C LEU A 133 11.10 3.18 4.58
N ALA A 134 10.71 1.89 4.56
CA ALA A 134 11.67 0.79 4.51
C ALA A 134 12.21 0.54 3.12
N ARG A 135 11.37 0.63 2.08
CA ARG A 135 11.70 0.23 0.70
C ARG A 135 11.97 1.38 -0.25
N LYS A 136 11.42 2.56 0.02
CA LYS A 136 11.58 3.78 -0.77
C LYS A 136 11.31 3.55 -2.26
N PRO A 137 10.07 3.13 -2.63
CA PRO A 137 9.71 2.97 -4.03
C PRO A 137 9.83 4.30 -4.79
N LYS A 138 9.95 4.24 -6.11
CA LYS A 138 10.03 5.44 -6.97
C LYS A 138 8.67 6.15 -7.06
N VAL A 139 7.59 5.36 -7.04
CA VAL A 139 6.21 5.85 -7.16
C VAL A 139 5.36 5.19 -6.08
N VAL A 140 4.47 5.99 -5.51
CA VAL A 140 3.42 5.54 -4.58
C VAL A 140 2.09 5.87 -5.22
N PHE A 141 1.28 4.85 -5.48
CA PHE A 141 -0.03 4.95 -6.07
C PHE A 141 -1.08 4.46 -5.07
N LEU A 142 -1.84 5.40 -4.51
CA LEU A 142 -2.84 5.14 -3.49
C LEU A 142 -4.24 5.29 -4.08
N GLU A 143 -5.13 4.37 -3.76
CA GLU A 143 -6.53 4.45 -4.11
C GLU A 143 -7.38 4.48 -2.84
N ASN A 144 -8.41 5.30 -2.87
CA ASN A 144 -9.42 5.35 -1.82
C ASN A 144 -10.72 5.97 -2.34
N VAL A 145 -11.80 5.83 -1.58
CA VAL A 145 -13.07 6.48 -1.91
C VAL A 145 -12.94 8.00 -1.86
N ARG A 146 -13.66 8.72 -2.75
CA ARG A 146 -13.64 10.19 -2.85
C ARG A 146 -13.83 10.89 -1.49
N ASN A 147 -14.61 10.29 -0.60
CA ASN A 147 -14.88 10.86 0.72
C ASN A 147 -13.62 11.07 1.59
N ILE A 148 -12.49 10.43 1.27
CA ILE A 148 -11.24 10.63 2.03
C ILE A 148 -10.77 12.09 2.00
N VAL A 149 -11.08 12.81 0.92
CA VAL A 149 -10.69 14.22 0.73
C VAL A 149 -11.41 15.15 1.69
N THR A 150 -12.67 14.85 2.00
CA THR A 150 -13.51 15.66 2.90
C THR A 150 -13.64 15.07 4.30
N HIS A 151 -13.17 13.84 4.50
CA HIS A 151 -13.24 13.14 5.78
C HIS A 151 -12.53 13.94 6.87
N ASP A 152 -13.20 14.07 8.02
CA ASP A 152 -12.67 14.80 9.17
C ASP A 152 -12.23 16.23 8.81
N GLU A 153 -13.09 16.97 8.09
CA GLU A 153 -12.83 18.33 7.61
C GLU A 153 -11.54 18.43 6.73
N GLY A 154 -11.23 17.36 6.01
CA GLY A 154 -10.03 17.27 5.17
C GLY A 154 -8.74 16.91 5.91
N ARG A 155 -8.77 16.78 7.25
CA ARG A 155 -7.58 16.46 8.06
C ARG A 155 -6.96 15.12 7.70
N THR A 156 -7.79 14.13 7.39
CA THR A 156 -7.32 12.80 6.97
C THR A 156 -6.48 12.85 5.69
N PHE A 157 -6.97 13.54 4.68
CA PHE A 157 -6.25 13.67 3.42
C PHE A 157 -4.95 14.45 3.59
N GLN A 158 -5.02 15.57 4.32
CA GLN A 158 -3.84 16.37 4.63
C GLN A 158 -2.78 15.58 5.40
N PHE A 159 -3.19 14.75 6.37
CA PHE A 159 -2.28 13.85 7.09
C PHE A 159 -1.54 12.89 6.15
N ILE A 160 -2.24 12.28 5.18
CA ILE A 160 -1.61 11.39 4.19
C ILE A 160 -0.59 12.16 3.35
N LEU A 161 -0.94 13.35 2.84
CA LEU A 161 -0.04 14.18 2.06
C LEU A 161 1.20 14.59 2.85
N ASP A 162 1.04 14.97 4.11
CA ASP A 162 2.16 15.35 5.00
C ASP A 162 3.11 14.18 5.27
N LYS A 163 2.59 12.98 5.41
CA LYS A 163 3.40 11.77 5.61
C LYS A 163 4.19 11.40 4.35
N LEU A 164 3.59 11.52 3.17
CA LEU A 164 4.27 11.28 1.90
C LEU A 164 5.38 12.32 1.65
N ASP A 165 5.10 13.60 1.90
CA ASP A 165 6.07 14.69 1.79
C ASP A 165 7.26 14.49 2.73
N LYS A 166 7.00 14.19 4.01
CA LYS A 166 8.04 13.83 4.99
C LYS A 166 8.85 12.59 4.61
N ALA A 167 8.25 11.67 3.86
CA ALA A 167 8.94 10.50 3.32
C ALA A 167 9.81 10.83 2.09
N GLY A 168 9.74 12.08 1.57
CA GLY A 168 10.51 12.59 0.44
C GLY A 168 9.83 12.43 -0.92
N TYR A 169 8.52 12.25 -0.96
CA TYR A 169 7.76 12.21 -2.20
C TYR A 169 7.23 13.58 -2.57
N TYR A 170 7.27 13.88 -3.86
CA TYR A 170 6.57 15.06 -4.37
C TYR A 170 5.05 14.83 -4.24
N VAL A 171 4.38 15.74 -3.56
CA VAL A 171 2.92 15.76 -3.44
C VAL A 171 2.43 17.14 -3.90
N ASN A 172 1.53 17.15 -4.89
CA ASN A 172 0.90 18.40 -5.30
C ASN A 172 -0.11 18.81 -4.23
N ARG A 173 0.04 20.00 -3.66
CA ARG A 173 -0.85 20.56 -2.62
C ARG A 173 -1.83 21.57 -3.19
N GLU A 174 -1.69 21.93 -4.45
CA GLU A 174 -2.62 22.83 -5.13
C GLU A 174 -3.94 22.08 -5.34
N ARG A 175 -5.01 22.64 -4.85
CA ARG A 175 -6.37 22.09 -4.99
C ARG A 175 -6.99 22.41 -6.36
N ASP A 176 -6.20 22.47 -7.41
CA ASP A 176 -6.78 22.34 -8.71
C ASP A 176 -7.12 20.85 -8.93
N ASP A 177 -8.31 20.56 -9.36
CA ASP A 177 -8.92 19.23 -9.38
C ASP A 177 -8.19 18.20 -10.27
N SER A 178 -6.98 18.53 -10.77
CA SER A 178 -6.38 17.77 -11.88
C SER A 178 -5.32 16.75 -11.48
N TRP A 179 -4.72 16.78 -10.26
CA TRP A 179 -3.49 16.02 -10.03
C TRP A 179 -3.51 15.01 -8.89
N ASN A 180 -4.25 15.28 -7.81
CA ASN A 180 -4.24 14.42 -6.62
C ASN A 180 -5.48 13.54 -6.49
N VAL A 181 -6.54 13.86 -7.20
CA VAL A 181 -7.79 13.12 -7.17
C VAL A 181 -8.22 12.80 -8.59
N LEU A 182 -7.95 11.58 -9.00
CA LEU A 182 -8.44 11.05 -10.28
C LEU A 182 -9.73 10.28 -10.03
N ASN A 183 -10.74 10.53 -10.85
CA ASN A 183 -11.96 9.76 -10.84
C ASN A 183 -11.83 8.60 -11.84
N ALA A 184 -12.02 7.38 -11.38
CA ALA A 184 -11.89 6.20 -12.23
C ALA A 184 -12.94 6.13 -13.37
N SER A 185 -13.96 7.01 -13.35
CA SER A 185 -14.98 7.13 -14.40
C SER A 185 -14.65 8.16 -15.48
N ASP A 186 -13.59 8.94 -15.32
CA ASP A 186 -13.10 9.92 -16.30
C ASP A 186 -12.06 9.26 -17.23
#